data_9fbc05d15917c5333c35790130312321
#
_entry.id   9fbc05d15917c5333c35790130312321
#
_cell.length_a   1.000
_cell.length_b   1.000
_cell.length_c   1.000
_cell.angle_alpha   90.00
_cell.angle_beta   90.00
_cell.angle_gamma   90.00
#
_symmetry.space_group_name_H-M   'P 1'
#
loop_
_entity.id
_entity.type
_entity.pdbx_description
1 polymer ?
#
loop_
_entity_poly.entity_id
_entity_poly.type
_entity_poly.pdbx_seq_one_letter_code
_entity_poly.pdbx_strand_id
1 'polypeptide(L)'
;MLGRNGAPAGGRRGLRGLDSGPMRRRLRTAALPLHRHSLVQLAVDGALVALAWFLAFRLRFDQSVGVPPRFQDLFEATLPWVVVLALVIFTLFRIEQKQWRYVTQRDYAGVVESIIVLTLAVVGYVALAKPVTDVARSGEVNVSVPTGVLALFFLLSLLFVGGTRFVAHNLYERSVRGFRARKGARRVLIVGAGDGGRLTLREILRNPALGLNPVGFVDDDPLKVRVRIDGVKVLGTTEQLPRILDEAEPDEIIIAIPSAPGTLRARVVRAGRERGIPVRTLPTVFELLQAGSGAVVRQVREVQVE
;
A
#
# COMPACT_ATOMS: atom_id res chain seq x y z
N MET A 1 10.02 77.46 -39.32
CA MET A 1 9.12 78.05 -38.29
C MET A 1 8.80 76.89 -37.37
N LEU A 2 9.46 76.85 -36.20
CA LEU A 2 8.91 77.08 -34.86
C LEU A 2 7.79 76.11 -34.54
N GLY A 3 7.84 75.28 -33.56
CA GLY A 3 8.40 75.36 -32.24
C GLY A 3 8.15 74.12 -31.43
N ARG A 4 9.02 73.92 -30.54
CA ARG A 4 8.95 73.85 -29.10
C ARG A 4 8.28 72.59 -28.47
N ASN A 5 9.12 71.71 -27.94
CA ASN A 5 9.31 71.48 -26.47
C ASN A 5 8.10 71.01 -25.62
N GLY A 6 8.30 69.96 -25.01
CA GLY A 6 7.55 69.53 -23.82
C GLY A 6 7.99 68.17 -23.26
N ALA A 7 9.09 68.16 -22.49
CA ALA A 7 9.36 67.06 -21.62
C ALA A 7 8.53 67.22 -20.33
N PRO A 8 8.02 66.17 -19.71
CA PRO A 8 7.70 66.25 -18.33
C PRO A 8 8.57 65.30 -17.47
N ALA A 9 8.93 65.85 -16.40
CA ALA A 9 9.62 65.53 -15.22
C ALA A 9 9.44 64.13 -14.64
N GLY A 10 10.52 63.72 -14.00
CA GLY A 10 10.65 62.46 -13.24
C GLY A 10 9.67 62.32 -12.10
N GLY A 11 9.13 61.12 -12.02
CA GLY A 11 8.45 60.59 -10.88
C GLY A 11 9.34 59.58 -10.14
N ARG A 12 10.02 60.07 -9.10
CA ARG A 12 10.65 59.23 -8.11
C ARG A 12 9.57 58.38 -7.42
N ARG A 13 9.46 57.10 -7.75
CA ARG A 13 8.71 56.12 -6.91
C ARG A 13 9.61 55.66 -5.79
N GLY A 14 9.23 56.06 -4.57
CA GLY A 14 9.84 55.71 -3.33
C GLY A 14 9.88 54.21 -3.11
N LEU A 15 11.04 53.76 -2.70
CA LEU A 15 11.27 52.46 -2.04
C LEU A 15 10.46 52.45 -0.74
N ARG A 16 9.28 51.86 -0.76
CA ARG A 16 8.54 51.52 0.47
C ARG A 16 9.10 50.23 1.06
N GLY A 17 9.45 50.34 2.30
CA GLY A 17 10.11 49.42 3.18
C GLY A 17 9.61 47.96 3.07
N LEU A 18 10.60 47.10 3.03
CA LEU A 18 10.44 45.70 3.39
C LEU A 18 10.15 45.63 4.90
N ASP A 19 8.88 45.55 5.23
CA ASP A 19 8.40 45.30 6.57
C ASP A 19 8.69 43.84 6.87
N SER A 20 9.82 43.59 7.54
CA SER A 20 10.19 42.30 8.12
C SER A 20 9.35 42.00 9.37
N GLY A 21 8.08 41.72 9.14
CA GLY A 21 7.21 41.18 10.18
C GLY A 21 7.72 39.82 10.65
N PRO A 22 7.77 39.54 11.94
CA PRO A 22 8.25 38.27 12.46
C PRO A 22 7.36 37.14 11.95
N MET A 23 7.97 36.21 11.21
CA MET A 23 7.35 34.98 10.73
C MET A 23 6.94 34.15 11.96
N ARG A 24 5.75 34.44 12.51
CA ARG A 24 5.12 33.59 13.51
C ARG A 24 4.95 32.23 12.88
N ARG A 25 5.89 31.31 13.15
CA ARG A 25 5.68 29.88 13.00
C ARG A 25 4.40 29.55 13.78
N ARG A 26 3.27 29.52 13.09
CA ARG A 26 2.08 28.86 13.60
C ARG A 26 2.48 27.41 13.76
N LEU A 27 2.77 27.03 15.00
CA LEU A 27 2.72 25.64 15.43
C LEU A 27 1.28 25.19 15.08
N ARG A 28 1.14 24.55 13.91
CA ARG A 28 -0.04 23.77 13.60
C ARG A 28 -0.06 22.70 14.68
N THR A 29 -0.87 22.91 15.72
CA THR A 29 -1.38 21.81 16.53
C THR A 29 -1.91 20.82 15.54
N ALA A 30 -1.18 19.73 15.35
CA ALA A 30 -1.62 18.61 14.53
C ALA A 30 -2.83 18.02 15.28
N ALA A 31 -4.03 18.52 14.95
CA ALA A 31 -5.25 17.83 15.27
C ALA A 31 -5.13 16.47 14.56
N LEU A 32 -4.96 15.41 15.33
CA LEU A 32 -4.97 14.03 14.87
C LEU A 32 -6.34 13.83 14.19
N PRO A 33 -6.43 13.66 12.87
CA PRO A 33 -7.69 13.36 12.22
C PRO A 33 -8.04 11.91 12.51
N LEU A 34 -8.63 11.66 13.67
CA LEU A 34 -9.17 10.36 14.04
C LEU A 34 -10.43 10.11 13.21
N HIS A 35 -10.26 9.49 12.06
CA HIS A 35 -11.37 8.97 11.28
C HIS A 35 -12.02 7.79 12.02
N ARG A 36 -13.35 7.65 11.93
CA ARG A 36 -14.09 6.55 12.57
C ARG A 36 -13.47 5.16 12.31
N HIS A 37 -12.91 4.94 11.14
CA HIS A 37 -12.21 3.70 10.79
C HIS A 37 -10.89 3.50 11.56
N SER A 38 -10.17 4.56 11.88
CA SER A 38 -8.92 4.48 12.65
C SER A 38 -9.16 4.05 14.09
N LEU A 39 -10.28 4.46 14.70
CA LEU A 39 -10.63 4.06 16.06
C LEU A 39 -10.95 2.58 16.17
N VAL A 40 -11.71 2.03 15.21
CA VAL A 40 -12.03 0.59 15.16
C VAL A 40 -10.74 -0.22 14.99
N GLN A 41 -9.87 0.21 14.08
CA GLN A 41 -8.58 -0.46 13.85
C GLN A 41 -7.70 -0.43 15.10
N LEU A 42 -7.61 0.71 15.77
CA LEU A 42 -6.84 0.88 16.99
C LEU A 42 -7.39 -0.02 18.12
N ALA A 43 -8.72 -0.12 18.26
CA ALA A 43 -9.36 -1.02 19.22
C ALA A 43 -9.06 -2.49 18.92
N VAL A 44 -9.10 -2.90 17.64
CA VAL A 44 -8.73 -4.26 17.23
C VAL A 44 -7.25 -4.54 17.54
N ASP A 45 -6.35 -3.61 17.21
CA ASP A 45 -4.92 -3.78 17.49
C ASP A 45 -4.66 -3.89 19.01
N GLY A 46 -5.34 -3.07 19.82
CA GLY A 46 -5.27 -3.17 21.28
C GLY A 46 -5.76 -4.52 21.82
N ALA A 47 -6.87 -5.04 21.28
CA ALA A 47 -7.38 -6.34 21.64
C ALA A 47 -6.43 -7.50 21.23
N LEU A 48 -5.79 -7.39 20.06
CA LEU A 48 -4.79 -8.36 19.60
C LEU A 48 -3.54 -8.35 20.46
N VAL A 49 -3.08 -7.19 20.91
CA VAL A 49 -1.95 -7.06 21.84
C VAL A 49 -2.32 -7.62 23.21
N ALA A 50 -3.53 -7.34 23.73
CA ALA A 50 -4.02 -7.92 24.97
C ALA A 50 -4.06 -9.46 24.90
N LEU A 51 -4.56 -10.00 23.78
CA LEU A 51 -4.58 -11.45 23.53
C LEU A 51 -3.15 -12.02 23.45
N ALA A 52 -2.24 -11.33 22.78
CA ALA A 52 -0.84 -11.74 22.71
C ALA A 52 -0.19 -11.80 24.11
N TRP A 53 -0.44 -10.79 24.95
CA TRP A 53 0.05 -10.74 26.32
C TRP A 53 -0.53 -11.88 27.16
N PHE A 54 -1.84 -12.10 27.10
CA PHE A 54 -2.51 -13.20 27.77
C PHE A 54 -1.94 -14.57 27.36
N LEU A 55 -1.84 -14.82 26.06
CA LEU A 55 -1.32 -16.09 25.55
C LEU A 55 0.17 -16.29 25.88
N ALA A 56 0.97 -15.22 25.92
CA ALA A 56 2.38 -15.30 26.28
C ALA A 56 2.58 -15.85 27.69
N PHE A 57 1.75 -15.42 28.65
CA PHE A 57 1.76 -15.99 29.99
C PHE A 57 1.24 -17.42 30.02
N ARG A 58 0.12 -17.69 29.34
CA ARG A 58 -0.47 -19.04 29.34
C ARG A 58 0.42 -20.09 28.67
N LEU A 59 1.09 -19.74 27.59
CA LEU A 59 1.97 -20.66 26.86
C LEU A 59 3.35 -20.84 27.53
N ARG A 60 3.80 -19.86 28.34
CA ARG A 60 5.09 -19.96 29.03
C ARG A 60 5.05 -20.91 30.23
N PHE A 61 3.90 -21.00 30.91
CA PHE A 61 3.75 -21.81 32.09
C PHE A 61 2.98 -23.10 31.76
N ASP A 62 3.36 -24.20 32.43
CA ASP A 62 2.72 -25.49 32.22
C ASP A 62 1.22 -25.41 32.55
N GLN A 63 0.40 -25.89 31.67
CA GLN A 63 -1.07 -25.87 31.83
C GLN A 63 -1.54 -26.76 32.97
N SER A 64 -0.75 -27.79 33.35
CA SER A 64 -1.06 -28.71 34.46
C SER A 64 -0.88 -28.03 35.82
N VAL A 65 0.06 -27.11 35.97
CA VAL A 65 0.38 -26.41 37.22
C VAL A 65 -0.25 -25.02 37.26
N GLY A 66 -0.56 -24.45 36.08
CA GLY A 66 -1.07 -23.10 35.93
C GLY A 66 0.01 -22.02 36.06
N VAL A 67 -0.41 -20.76 35.93
CA VAL A 67 0.48 -19.62 36.14
C VAL A 67 0.70 -19.42 37.65
N PRO A 68 1.95 -19.35 38.14
CA PRO A 68 2.20 -19.08 39.54
C PRO A 68 1.57 -17.77 40.01
N PRO A 69 1.01 -17.65 41.24
CA PRO A 69 0.23 -16.48 41.66
C PRO A 69 0.95 -15.14 41.44
N ARG A 70 2.23 -15.04 41.76
CA ARG A 70 3.05 -13.82 41.56
C ARG A 70 3.10 -13.36 40.11
N PHE A 71 3.06 -14.27 39.15
CA PHE A 71 3.04 -13.95 37.71
C PHE A 71 1.62 -13.68 37.21
N GLN A 72 0.60 -14.22 37.88
CA GLN A 72 -0.79 -13.85 37.63
C GLN A 72 -1.04 -12.43 38.09
N ASP A 73 -0.61 -12.07 39.29
CA ASP A 73 -0.68 -10.68 39.80
C ASP A 73 0.07 -9.72 38.87
N LEU A 74 1.24 -10.12 38.38
CA LEU A 74 2.01 -9.33 37.41
C LEU A 74 1.24 -9.16 36.09
N PHE A 75 0.62 -10.21 35.57
CA PHE A 75 -0.21 -10.14 34.35
C PHE A 75 -1.37 -9.17 34.55
N GLU A 76 -2.12 -9.28 35.64
CA GLU A 76 -3.28 -8.43 35.90
C GLU A 76 -2.89 -6.96 36.10
N ALA A 77 -1.80 -6.70 36.83
CA ALA A 77 -1.30 -5.35 37.02
C ALA A 77 -0.73 -4.71 35.75
N THR A 78 -0.15 -5.51 34.85
CA THR A 78 0.50 -4.98 33.63
C THR A 78 -0.40 -4.90 32.42
N LEU A 79 -1.43 -5.76 32.29
CA LEU A 79 -2.29 -5.84 31.11
C LEU A 79 -2.86 -4.47 30.66
N PRO A 80 -3.48 -3.65 31.52
CA PRO A 80 -4.04 -2.36 31.10
C PRO A 80 -2.94 -1.42 30.56
N TRP A 81 -1.77 -1.42 31.19
CA TRP A 81 -0.65 -0.58 30.76
C TRP A 81 -0.02 -1.06 29.45
N VAL A 82 0.10 -2.37 29.25
CA VAL A 82 0.56 -2.92 27.97
C VAL A 82 -0.36 -2.50 26.81
N VAL A 83 -1.67 -2.51 27.03
CA VAL A 83 -2.64 -2.03 26.03
C VAL A 83 -2.50 -0.54 25.80
N VAL A 84 -2.41 0.28 26.86
CA VAL A 84 -2.22 1.74 26.71
C VAL A 84 -0.92 2.06 25.98
N LEU A 85 0.19 1.41 26.35
CA LEU A 85 1.48 1.58 25.67
C LEU A 85 1.38 1.20 24.18
N ALA A 86 0.70 0.09 23.87
CA ALA A 86 0.49 -0.33 22.48
C ALA A 86 -0.29 0.70 21.68
N LEU A 87 -1.40 1.23 22.22
CA LEU A 87 -2.21 2.25 21.56
C LEU A 87 -1.41 3.53 21.31
N VAL A 88 -0.63 3.98 22.30
CA VAL A 88 0.23 5.17 22.17
C VAL A 88 1.31 4.95 21.11
N ILE A 89 2.04 3.83 21.20
CA ILE A 89 3.14 3.53 20.26
C ILE A 89 2.60 3.37 18.83
N PHE A 90 1.50 2.64 18.64
CA PHE A 90 0.91 2.44 17.31
C PHE A 90 0.43 3.76 16.70
N THR A 91 -0.12 4.67 17.52
CA THR A 91 -0.49 6.02 17.09
C THR A 91 0.74 6.87 16.72
N LEU A 92 1.83 6.80 17.50
CA LEU A 92 3.09 7.49 17.18
C LEU A 92 3.71 7.01 15.86
N PHE A 93 3.68 5.70 15.61
CA PHE A 93 4.13 5.10 14.35
C PHE A 93 3.12 5.25 13.21
N ARG A 94 1.96 5.88 13.47
CA ARG A 94 0.86 6.09 12.50
C ARG A 94 0.41 4.82 11.79
N ILE A 95 0.42 3.70 12.50
CA ILE A 95 0.07 2.39 11.95
C ILE A 95 -1.41 2.35 11.57
N GLU A 96 -2.27 3.08 12.29
CA GLU A 96 -3.71 3.21 12.03
C GLU A 96 -4.05 4.05 10.79
N GLN A 97 -3.14 4.91 10.31
CA GLN A 97 -3.38 5.79 9.15
C GLN A 97 -3.06 5.10 7.82
N LYS A 98 -2.38 3.95 7.86
CA LYS A 98 -2.02 3.20 6.67
C LYS A 98 -3.20 2.37 6.21
N GLN A 99 -3.78 2.77 5.07
CA GLN A 99 -4.86 2.00 4.45
C GLN A 99 -4.37 0.60 4.07
N TRP A 100 -4.95 -0.43 4.62
CA TRP A 100 -4.62 -1.85 4.40
C TRP A 100 -4.64 -2.25 2.92
N ARG A 101 -5.25 -1.43 2.09
CA ARG A 101 -5.35 -1.59 0.64
C ARG A 101 -4.02 -1.39 -0.10
N TYR A 102 -3.09 -0.59 0.45
CA TYR A 102 -1.85 -0.17 -0.21
C TYR A 102 -0.60 -0.48 0.61
N VAL A 103 -0.63 -1.58 1.36
CA VAL A 103 0.50 -1.98 2.22
C VAL A 103 1.73 -2.28 1.37
N THR A 104 2.82 -1.59 1.66
CA THR A 104 4.14 -1.80 1.04
C THR A 104 5.08 -2.54 1.99
N GLN A 105 6.24 -3.02 1.48
CA GLN A 105 7.26 -3.66 2.33
C GLN A 105 7.71 -2.76 3.49
N ARG A 106 7.78 -1.44 3.27
CA ARG A 106 8.13 -0.45 4.31
C ARG A 106 7.09 -0.38 5.44
N ASP A 107 5.85 -0.70 5.13
CA ASP A 107 4.79 -0.68 6.14
C ASP A 107 4.89 -1.86 7.11
N TYR A 108 5.34 -3.02 6.62
CA TYR A 108 5.64 -4.16 7.49
C TYR A 108 6.85 -3.87 8.39
N ALA A 109 7.90 -3.18 7.90
CA ALA A 109 9.02 -2.74 8.73
C ALA A 109 8.55 -1.87 9.89
N GLY A 110 7.66 -0.90 9.64
CA GLY A 110 7.08 -0.06 10.69
C GLY A 110 6.27 -0.84 11.74
N VAL A 111 5.60 -1.94 11.35
CA VAL A 111 4.92 -2.83 12.31
C VAL A 111 5.94 -3.54 13.20
N VAL A 112 7.01 -4.09 12.61
CA VAL A 112 8.09 -4.76 13.38
C VAL A 112 8.75 -3.79 14.35
N GLU A 113 9.14 -2.61 13.88
CA GLU A 113 9.76 -1.55 14.70
C GLU A 113 8.85 -1.15 15.86
N SER A 114 7.56 -0.95 15.63
CA SER A 114 6.62 -0.58 16.69
C SER A 114 6.45 -1.68 17.74
N ILE A 115 6.48 -2.96 17.36
CA ILE A 115 6.38 -4.09 18.29
C ILE A 115 7.69 -4.24 19.09
N ILE A 116 8.86 -3.99 18.49
CA ILE A 116 10.14 -3.93 19.21
C ILE A 116 10.08 -2.85 20.28
N VAL A 117 9.69 -1.62 19.89
CA VAL A 117 9.57 -0.49 20.82
C VAL A 117 8.55 -0.79 21.92
N LEU A 118 7.42 -1.41 21.60
CA LEU A 118 6.42 -1.83 22.58
C LEU A 118 7.00 -2.84 23.57
N THR A 119 7.70 -3.85 23.10
CA THR A 119 8.31 -4.87 23.97
C THR A 119 9.34 -4.24 24.92
N LEU A 120 10.18 -3.33 24.42
CA LEU A 120 11.15 -2.59 25.24
C LEU A 120 10.45 -1.65 26.23
N ALA A 121 9.37 -0.99 25.83
CA ALA A 121 8.59 -0.13 26.70
C ALA A 121 7.93 -0.90 27.86
N VAL A 122 7.44 -2.13 27.59
CA VAL A 122 6.89 -3.00 28.64
C VAL A 122 7.98 -3.42 29.63
N VAL A 123 9.17 -3.78 29.16
CA VAL A 123 10.31 -4.06 30.03
C VAL A 123 10.66 -2.86 30.89
N GLY A 124 10.77 -1.68 30.28
CA GLY A 124 11.06 -0.43 30.98
C GLY A 124 9.98 -0.07 32.01
N TYR A 125 8.70 -0.23 31.65
CA TYR A 125 7.59 0.00 32.56
C TYR A 125 7.68 -0.90 33.82
N VAL A 126 7.87 -2.22 33.65
CA VAL A 126 7.96 -3.15 34.78
C VAL A 126 9.20 -2.88 35.64
N ALA A 127 10.33 -2.50 35.02
CA ALA A 127 11.54 -2.19 35.74
C ALA A 127 11.42 -0.90 36.61
N LEU A 128 10.71 0.12 36.08
CA LEU A 128 10.58 1.43 36.76
C LEU A 128 9.41 1.46 37.74
N ALA A 129 8.23 0.99 37.33
CA ALA A 129 7.00 1.05 38.12
C ALA A 129 6.93 0.00 39.22
N LYS A 130 7.66 -1.12 39.07
CA LYS A 130 7.68 -2.26 40.01
C LYS A 130 6.25 -2.67 40.45
N PRO A 131 5.35 -2.99 39.51
CA PRO A 131 3.92 -3.15 39.79
C PRO A 131 3.62 -4.27 40.77
N VAL A 132 4.51 -5.26 40.91
CA VAL A 132 4.39 -6.37 41.85
C VAL A 132 5.74 -6.61 42.52
N THR A 133 5.74 -6.73 43.83
CA THR A 133 6.90 -7.11 44.65
C THR A 133 6.60 -8.44 45.35
N ASP A 134 7.58 -9.29 45.45
CA ASP A 134 7.51 -10.57 46.20
C ASP A 134 8.44 -10.49 47.40
N VAL A 135 8.08 -11.14 48.50
CA VAL A 135 8.87 -11.18 49.71
C VAL A 135 9.83 -12.37 49.65
N ALA A 136 11.11 -12.08 49.40
CA ALA A 136 12.19 -13.07 49.47
C ALA A 136 12.91 -13.03 50.80
N ARG A 137 13.74 -14.01 51.08
CA ARG A 137 14.55 -14.06 52.32
C ARG A 137 15.50 -12.87 52.52
N SER A 138 15.82 -12.18 51.41
CA SER A 138 16.67 -10.99 51.32
C SER A 138 15.91 -9.64 51.35
N GLY A 139 14.58 -9.67 51.53
CA GLY A 139 13.70 -8.48 51.44
C GLY A 139 12.76 -8.49 50.26
N GLU A 140 12.11 -7.34 50.00
CA GLU A 140 11.22 -7.21 48.86
C GLU A 140 12.00 -7.21 47.53
N VAL A 141 11.62 -8.10 46.62
CA VAL A 141 12.22 -8.22 45.30
C VAL A 141 11.15 -7.93 44.24
N ASN A 142 11.46 -7.09 43.28
CA ASN A 142 10.58 -6.80 42.16
C ASN A 142 10.38 -8.05 41.26
N VAL A 143 9.14 -8.39 40.97
CA VAL A 143 8.79 -9.47 40.05
C VAL A 143 8.99 -8.99 38.62
N SER A 144 10.02 -9.48 37.95
CA SER A 144 10.31 -9.17 36.55
C SER A 144 9.52 -10.09 35.61
N VAL A 145 9.24 -9.59 34.39
CA VAL A 145 8.63 -10.42 33.35
C VAL A 145 9.64 -11.48 32.89
N PRO A 146 9.28 -12.77 32.91
CA PRO A 146 10.16 -13.81 32.42
C PRO A 146 10.53 -13.60 30.94
N THR A 147 11.80 -13.81 30.58
CA THR A 147 12.29 -13.63 29.20
C THR A 147 11.51 -14.43 28.17
N GLY A 148 11.05 -15.66 28.56
CA GLY A 148 10.19 -16.47 27.71
C GLY A 148 8.81 -15.86 27.43
N VAL A 149 8.23 -15.12 28.41
CA VAL A 149 6.99 -14.36 28.20
C VAL A 149 7.22 -13.21 27.23
N LEU A 150 8.31 -12.47 27.34
CA LEU A 150 8.65 -11.39 26.44
C LEU A 150 8.88 -11.88 25.01
N ALA A 151 9.60 -12.98 24.84
CA ALA A 151 9.82 -13.58 23.53
C ALA A 151 8.50 -14.05 22.88
N LEU A 152 7.65 -14.73 23.64
CA LEU A 152 6.32 -15.15 23.16
C LEU A 152 5.43 -13.94 22.85
N PHE A 153 5.43 -12.93 23.70
CA PHE A 153 4.68 -11.69 23.47
C PHE A 153 5.10 -10.99 22.18
N PHE A 154 6.40 -10.85 21.95
CA PHE A 154 6.94 -10.29 20.72
C PHE A 154 6.46 -11.07 19.48
N LEU A 155 6.64 -12.40 19.48
CA LEU A 155 6.26 -13.27 18.37
C LEU A 155 4.75 -13.29 18.12
N LEU A 156 3.95 -13.37 19.18
CA LEU A 156 2.48 -13.38 19.08
C LEU A 156 1.95 -12.01 18.62
N SER A 157 2.53 -10.92 19.11
CA SER A 157 2.16 -9.57 18.66
C SER A 157 2.48 -9.39 17.17
N LEU A 158 3.64 -9.88 16.72
CA LEU A 158 4.00 -9.87 15.30
C LEU A 158 3.04 -10.71 14.47
N LEU A 159 2.70 -11.90 14.94
CA LEU A 159 1.77 -12.81 14.27
C LEU A 159 0.35 -12.20 14.19
N PHE A 160 -0.17 -11.66 15.27
CA PHE A 160 -1.54 -11.15 15.29
C PHE A 160 -1.66 -9.80 14.60
N VAL A 161 -0.82 -8.83 14.96
CA VAL A 161 -0.87 -7.48 14.38
C VAL A 161 -0.38 -7.47 12.93
N GLY A 162 0.70 -8.18 12.61
CA GLY A 162 1.20 -8.33 11.24
C GLY A 162 0.34 -9.25 10.39
N GLY A 163 -0.09 -10.39 10.97
CA GLY A 163 -0.90 -11.39 10.28
C GLY A 163 -2.28 -10.87 9.87
N THR A 164 -2.98 -10.11 10.71
CA THR A 164 -4.27 -9.49 10.35
C THR A 164 -4.11 -8.55 9.16
N ARG A 165 -3.03 -7.77 9.10
CA ARG A 165 -2.72 -6.88 7.96
C ARG A 165 -2.43 -7.67 6.69
N PHE A 166 -1.64 -8.75 6.82
CA PHE A 166 -1.35 -9.64 5.70
C PHE A 166 -2.60 -10.32 5.16
N VAL A 167 -3.46 -10.84 6.04
CA VAL A 167 -4.74 -11.48 5.64
C VAL A 167 -5.66 -10.45 4.97
N ALA A 168 -5.80 -9.26 5.54
CA ALA A 168 -6.63 -8.20 4.97
C ALA A 168 -6.12 -7.79 3.58
N HIS A 169 -4.80 -7.62 3.39
CA HIS A 169 -4.20 -7.32 2.10
C HIS A 169 -4.48 -8.43 1.07
N ASN A 170 -4.25 -9.69 1.44
CA ASN A 170 -4.50 -10.84 0.55
C ASN A 170 -5.98 -11.02 0.20
N LEU A 171 -6.90 -10.81 1.14
CA LEU A 171 -8.33 -10.87 0.86
C LEU A 171 -8.76 -9.77 -0.11
N TYR A 172 -8.19 -8.59 0.03
CA TYR A 172 -8.44 -7.47 -0.88
C TYR A 172 -7.89 -7.74 -2.29
N GLU A 173 -6.69 -8.32 -2.41
CA GLU A 173 -6.14 -8.76 -3.69
C GLU A 173 -6.92 -9.93 -4.31
N ARG A 174 -7.41 -10.86 -3.49
CA ARG A 174 -8.24 -11.98 -3.98
C ARG A 174 -9.58 -11.51 -4.56
N SER A 175 -10.15 -10.43 -4.03
CA SER A 175 -11.38 -9.81 -4.57
C SER A 175 -11.21 -9.34 -6.02
N VAL A 176 -9.98 -8.97 -6.40
CA VAL A 176 -9.62 -8.62 -7.78
C VAL A 176 -9.44 -9.87 -8.67
N ARG A 177 -9.06 -11.02 -8.09
CA ARG A 177 -8.84 -12.29 -8.82
C ARG A 177 -10.14 -13.01 -9.20
N GLY A 178 -11.27 -12.65 -8.62
CA GLY A 178 -12.60 -13.24 -8.88
C GLY A 178 -13.40 -12.52 -9.94
N PHE A 179 -12.77 -11.77 -10.84
CA PHE A 179 -13.45 -11.05 -11.91
C PHE A 179 -14.18 -12.04 -12.83
N ARG A 180 -15.51 -12.05 -12.75
CA ARG A 180 -16.36 -12.64 -13.77
C ARG A 180 -16.64 -11.58 -14.82
N ALA A 181 -16.20 -11.82 -16.04
CA ALA A 181 -16.52 -10.98 -17.17
C ALA A 181 -18.03 -10.71 -17.22
N ARG A 182 -18.39 -9.44 -17.29
CA ARG A 182 -19.80 -9.04 -17.51
C ARG A 182 -20.24 -9.58 -18.86
N LYS A 183 -21.44 -10.17 -18.96
CA LYS A 183 -22.01 -10.56 -20.26
C LYS A 183 -21.97 -9.36 -21.20
N GLY A 184 -21.35 -9.53 -22.37
CA GLY A 184 -21.18 -8.47 -23.36
C GLY A 184 -19.93 -7.57 -23.16
N ALA A 185 -19.03 -7.89 -22.22
CA ALA A 185 -17.74 -7.18 -22.11
C ALA A 185 -16.82 -7.57 -23.28
N ARG A 186 -16.16 -6.56 -23.87
CA ARG A 186 -15.22 -6.73 -24.99
C ARG A 186 -13.98 -7.51 -24.54
N ARG A 187 -13.60 -8.51 -25.27
CA ARG A 187 -12.45 -9.35 -25.00
C ARG A 187 -11.16 -8.62 -25.37
N VAL A 188 -10.25 -8.46 -24.44
CA VAL A 188 -9.03 -7.67 -24.63
C VAL A 188 -7.80 -8.54 -24.47
N LEU A 189 -6.92 -8.51 -25.46
CA LEU A 189 -5.58 -9.08 -25.40
C LEU A 189 -4.59 -7.97 -25.03
N ILE A 190 -3.76 -8.20 -24.00
CA ILE A 190 -2.77 -7.23 -23.53
C ILE A 190 -1.38 -7.64 -24.02
N VAL A 191 -0.73 -6.79 -24.80
CA VAL A 191 0.65 -6.98 -25.27
C VAL A 191 1.60 -6.29 -24.29
N GLY A 192 2.47 -7.08 -23.67
CA GLY A 192 3.37 -6.70 -22.59
C GLY A 192 2.86 -7.16 -21.23
N ALA A 193 3.59 -8.08 -20.60
CA ALA A 193 3.31 -8.65 -19.29
C ALA A 193 4.26 -8.10 -18.21
N GLY A 194 4.82 -6.93 -18.43
CA GLY A 194 5.60 -6.13 -17.47
C GLY A 194 4.72 -5.24 -16.60
N ASP A 195 5.32 -4.21 -15.98
CA ASP A 195 4.62 -3.31 -15.06
C ASP A 195 3.46 -2.56 -15.73
N GLY A 196 3.63 -2.10 -16.98
CA GLY A 196 2.56 -1.46 -17.75
C GLY A 196 1.36 -2.39 -17.98
N GLY A 197 1.62 -3.63 -18.36
CA GLY A 197 0.56 -4.65 -18.55
C GLY A 197 -0.16 -5.01 -17.26
N ARG A 198 0.58 -5.16 -16.17
CA ARG A 198 0.00 -5.41 -14.83
C ARG A 198 -0.87 -4.25 -14.37
N LEU A 199 -0.42 -3.02 -14.59
CA LEU A 199 -1.18 -1.83 -14.25
C LEU A 199 -2.47 -1.76 -15.07
N THR A 200 -2.40 -2.00 -16.39
CA THR A 200 -3.56 -2.06 -17.29
C THR A 200 -4.56 -3.12 -16.84
N LEU A 201 -4.08 -4.33 -16.56
CA LEU A 201 -4.93 -5.40 -16.07
C LEU A 201 -5.65 -5.01 -14.78
N ARG A 202 -4.91 -4.46 -13.80
CA ARG A 202 -5.49 -4.01 -12.53
C ARG A 202 -6.54 -2.93 -12.72
N GLU A 203 -6.31 -2.01 -13.64
CA GLU A 203 -7.28 -0.96 -13.95
C GLU A 203 -8.57 -1.54 -14.57
N ILE A 204 -8.45 -2.46 -15.52
CA ILE A 204 -9.60 -3.16 -16.11
C ILE A 204 -10.38 -3.93 -15.04
N LEU A 205 -9.67 -4.65 -14.14
CA LEU A 205 -10.29 -5.44 -13.09
C LEU A 205 -10.96 -4.58 -12.01
N ARG A 206 -10.45 -3.37 -11.75
CA ARG A 206 -11.00 -2.43 -10.77
C ARG A 206 -12.17 -1.61 -11.29
N ASN A 207 -12.25 -1.41 -12.61
CA ASN A 207 -13.24 -0.58 -13.27
C ASN A 207 -14.13 -1.41 -14.22
N PRO A 208 -15.10 -2.18 -13.71
CA PRO A 208 -16.03 -2.95 -14.54
C PRO A 208 -16.83 -2.09 -15.53
N ALA A 209 -16.93 -0.76 -15.26
CA ALA A 209 -17.58 0.19 -16.16
C ALA A 209 -16.87 0.35 -17.52
N LEU A 210 -15.57 -0.02 -17.61
CA LEU A 210 -14.83 -0.05 -18.88
C LEU A 210 -15.41 -1.09 -19.87
N GLY A 211 -16.16 -2.08 -19.38
CA GLY A 211 -16.73 -3.13 -20.21
C GLY A 211 -15.69 -4.00 -20.92
N LEU A 212 -14.49 -4.15 -20.33
CA LEU A 212 -13.37 -4.92 -20.88
C LEU A 212 -13.18 -6.23 -20.12
N ASN A 213 -12.87 -7.29 -20.86
CA ASN A 213 -12.57 -8.63 -20.33
C ASN A 213 -11.18 -9.08 -20.79
N PRO A 214 -10.16 -9.10 -19.93
CA PRO A 214 -8.82 -9.53 -20.32
C PRO A 214 -8.77 -11.03 -20.56
N VAL A 215 -8.50 -11.44 -21.81
CA VAL A 215 -8.45 -12.85 -22.23
C VAL A 215 -7.05 -13.45 -22.10
N GLY A 216 -6.01 -12.64 -22.14
CA GLY A 216 -4.62 -13.08 -22.01
C GLY A 216 -3.60 -11.96 -22.13
N PHE A 217 -2.36 -12.32 -21.88
CA PHE A 217 -1.17 -11.50 -22.16
C PHE A 217 -0.36 -12.13 -23.29
N VAL A 218 0.40 -11.28 -23.99
CA VAL A 218 1.48 -11.68 -24.90
C VAL A 218 2.75 -10.95 -24.48
N ASP A 219 3.86 -11.66 -24.31
CA ASP A 219 5.16 -11.06 -23.91
C ASP A 219 6.31 -11.87 -24.50
N ASP A 220 7.34 -11.20 -25.01
CA ASP A 220 8.47 -11.83 -25.65
C ASP A 220 9.52 -12.39 -24.67
N ASP A 221 9.36 -12.10 -23.37
CA ASP A 221 10.19 -12.68 -22.31
C ASP A 221 9.84 -14.16 -22.11
N PRO A 222 10.76 -15.11 -22.43
CA PRO A 222 10.49 -16.53 -22.33
C PRO A 222 10.18 -16.97 -20.88
N LEU A 223 10.67 -16.24 -19.86
CA LEU A 223 10.43 -16.54 -18.45
C LEU A 223 8.97 -16.27 -18.04
N LYS A 224 8.25 -15.48 -18.81
CA LYS A 224 6.84 -15.14 -18.53
C LYS A 224 5.84 -16.01 -19.28
N VAL A 225 6.27 -16.72 -20.30
CA VAL A 225 5.39 -17.58 -21.10
C VAL A 225 4.72 -18.64 -20.22
N ARG A 226 3.41 -18.80 -20.34
CA ARG A 226 2.55 -19.68 -19.53
C ARG A 226 2.37 -19.28 -18.06
N VAL A 227 3.04 -18.22 -17.56
CA VAL A 227 2.81 -17.68 -16.22
C VAL A 227 1.43 -17.03 -16.15
N ARG A 228 0.83 -16.98 -14.97
CA ARG A 228 -0.38 -16.20 -14.70
C ARG A 228 -0.05 -14.94 -13.92
N ILE A 229 -0.48 -13.80 -14.44
CA ILE A 229 -0.34 -12.49 -13.82
C ILE A 229 -1.72 -12.05 -13.33
N ASP A 230 -1.87 -11.88 -12.03
CA ASP A 230 -3.15 -11.53 -11.38
C ASP A 230 -4.34 -12.41 -11.88
N GLY A 231 -4.06 -13.69 -12.19
CA GLY A 231 -5.04 -14.68 -12.67
C GLY A 231 -5.16 -14.81 -14.17
N VAL A 232 -4.65 -13.87 -14.96
CA VAL A 232 -4.68 -13.88 -16.44
C VAL A 232 -3.39 -14.51 -16.99
N LYS A 233 -3.52 -15.43 -17.95
CA LYS A 233 -2.41 -16.22 -18.48
C LYS A 233 -1.61 -15.45 -19.54
N VAL A 234 -0.29 -15.59 -19.56
CA VAL A 234 0.54 -15.24 -20.72
C VAL A 234 0.44 -16.36 -21.74
N LEU A 235 -0.16 -16.07 -22.90
CA LEU A 235 -0.52 -17.05 -23.92
C LEU A 235 0.68 -17.44 -24.79
N GLY A 236 1.64 -16.50 -24.98
CA GLY A 236 2.83 -16.72 -25.79
C GLY A 236 3.56 -15.43 -26.13
N THR A 237 4.39 -15.46 -27.17
CA THR A 237 5.21 -14.35 -27.66
C THR A 237 4.50 -13.58 -28.78
N THR A 238 5.01 -12.38 -29.13
CA THR A 238 4.50 -11.60 -30.26
C THR A 238 4.70 -12.30 -31.62
N GLU A 239 5.62 -13.24 -31.73
CA GLU A 239 5.78 -14.08 -32.94
C GLU A 239 4.61 -15.03 -33.13
N GLN A 240 4.04 -15.53 -32.03
CA GLN A 240 2.88 -16.42 -32.02
C GLN A 240 1.55 -15.68 -32.08
N LEU A 241 1.59 -14.33 -32.20
CA LEU A 241 0.40 -13.49 -32.15
C LEU A 241 -0.69 -13.90 -33.17
N PRO A 242 -0.39 -14.24 -34.44
CA PRO A 242 -1.41 -14.68 -35.38
C PRO A 242 -2.24 -15.86 -34.86
N ARG A 243 -1.58 -16.89 -34.35
CA ARG A 243 -2.24 -18.06 -33.77
C ARG A 243 -3.02 -17.70 -32.49
N ILE A 244 -2.43 -16.86 -31.63
CA ILE A 244 -3.09 -16.43 -30.38
C ILE A 244 -4.37 -15.65 -30.66
N LEU A 245 -4.38 -14.81 -31.69
CA LEU A 245 -5.57 -14.05 -32.08
C LEU A 245 -6.69 -14.98 -32.60
N ASP A 246 -6.32 -16.04 -33.33
CA ASP A 246 -7.28 -17.04 -33.83
C ASP A 246 -7.85 -17.91 -32.68
N GLU A 247 -7.04 -18.24 -31.67
CA GLU A 247 -7.49 -19.06 -30.52
C GLU A 247 -8.23 -18.24 -29.44
N ALA A 248 -7.77 -17.01 -29.18
CA ALA A 248 -8.30 -16.17 -28.11
C ALA A 248 -9.41 -15.23 -28.57
N GLU A 249 -9.63 -15.04 -29.87
CA GLU A 249 -10.65 -14.19 -30.48
C GLU A 249 -10.91 -12.88 -29.70
N PRO A 250 -9.91 -12.00 -29.52
CA PRO A 250 -10.10 -10.76 -28.83
C PRO A 250 -10.82 -9.74 -29.71
N ASP A 251 -11.69 -8.94 -29.10
CA ASP A 251 -12.35 -7.81 -29.77
C ASP A 251 -11.42 -6.60 -29.91
N GLU A 252 -10.34 -6.56 -29.11
CA GLU A 252 -9.42 -5.42 -29.03
C GLU A 252 -8.03 -5.87 -28.54
N ILE A 253 -6.96 -5.22 -29.03
CA ILE A 253 -5.58 -5.42 -28.56
C ILE A 253 -5.10 -4.13 -27.88
N ILE A 254 -4.52 -4.23 -26.69
CA ILE A 254 -3.90 -3.11 -25.98
C ILE A 254 -2.40 -3.35 -25.87
N ILE A 255 -1.58 -2.48 -26.48
CA ILE A 255 -0.13 -2.47 -26.27
C ILE A 255 0.17 -1.73 -24.98
N ALA A 256 0.55 -2.49 -23.95
CA ALA A 256 0.80 -1.98 -22.60
C ALA A 256 2.31 -1.80 -22.32
N ILE A 257 3.09 -1.52 -23.37
CA ILE A 257 4.52 -1.22 -23.33
C ILE A 257 4.69 0.21 -23.85
N PRO A 258 4.77 1.23 -22.98
CA PRO A 258 4.88 2.63 -23.42
C PRO A 258 6.11 2.88 -24.29
N SER A 259 7.24 2.21 -23.99
CA SER A 259 8.50 2.28 -24.74
C SER A 259 8.67 1.14 -25.77
N ALA A 260 7.56 0.57 -26.30
CA ALA A 260 7.63 -0.51 -27.27
C ALA A 260 8.44 -0.10 -28.49
N PRO A 261 9.40 -0.92 -28.95
CA PRO A 261 10.11 -0.70 -30.22
C PRO A 261 9.12 -0.60 -31.38
N GLY A 262 9.42 0.26 -32.36
CA GLY A 262 8.58 0.42 -33.55
C GLY A 262 8.32 -0.88 -34.30
N THR A 263 9.29 -1.78 -34.33
CA THR A 263 9.17 -3.13 -34.93
C THR A 263 8.10 -3.98 -34.24
N LEU A 264 8.04 -3.96 -32.90
CA LEU A 264 7.02 -4.68 -32.14
C LEU A 264 5.62 -4.08 -32.38
N ARG A 265 5.52 -2.73 -32.34
CA ARG A 265 4.26 -2.04 -32.64
C ARG A 265 3.75 -2.38 -34.05
N ALA A 266 4.64 -2.29 -35.05
CA ALA A 266 4.28 -2.63 -36.43
C ALA A 266 3.81 -4.09 -36.58
N ARG A 267 4.47 -5.04 -35.90
CA ARG A 267 4.08 -6.46 -35.88
C ARG A 267 2.67 -6.63 -35.32
N VAL A 268 2.41 -6.04 -34.15
CA VAL A 268 1.10 -6.14 -33.48
C VAL A 268 -0.01 -5.50 -34.29
N VAL A 269 0.23 -4.28 -34.82
CA VAL A 269 -0.74 -3.56 -35.66
C VAL A 269 -1.05 -4.33 -36.93
N ARG A 270 -0.04 -4.89 -37.60
CA ARG A 270 -0.22 -5.72 -38.80
C ARG A 270 -1.11 -6.93 -38.49
N ALA A 271 -0.77 -7.70 -37.44
CA ALA A 271 -1.53 -8.88 -37.06
C ALA A 271 -3.01 -8.57 -36.70
N GLY A 272 -3.24 -7.43 -36.01
CA GLY A 272 -4.59 -6.96 -35.71
C GLY A 272 -5.36 -6.51 -36.96
N ARG A 273 -4.71 -5.75 -37.85
CA ARG A 273 -5.31 -5.26 -39.11
C ARG A 273 -5.75 -6.41 -40.03
N GLU A 274 -4.91 -7.45 -40.16
CA GLU A 274 -5.23 -8.64 -40.98
C GLU A 274 -6.51 -9.35 -40.50
N ARG A 275 -6.92 -9.14 -39.25
CA ARG A 275 -8.11 -9.75 -38.63
C ARG A 275 -9.23 -8.76 -38.31
N GLY A 276 -9.06 -7.49 -38.67
CA GLY A 276 -10.05 -6.44 -38.36
C GLY A 276 -10.13 -6.09 -36.87
N ILE A 277 -9.09 -6.46 -36.06
CA ILE A 277 -9.07 -6.21 -34.61
C ILE A 277 -8.39 -4.86 -34.35
N PRO A 278 -9.07 -3.90 -33.67
CA PRO A 278 -8.49 -2.61 -33.33
C PRO A 278 -7.35 -2.75 -32.35
N VAL A 279 -6.27 -2.00 -32.59
CA VAL A 279 -5.09 -1.96 -31.73
C VAL A 279 -4.96 -0.59 -31.10
N ARG A 280 -4.83 -0.54 -29.77
CA ARG A 280 -4.63 0.69 -29.00
C ARG A 280 -3.31 0.64 -28.26
N THR A 281 -2.70 1.78 -28.00
CA THR A 281 -1.50 1.91 -27.19
C THR A 281 -1.80 2.73 -25.94
N LEU A 282 -1.12 2.37 -24.84
CA LEU A 282 -1.10 3.25 -23.67
C LEU A 282 -0.20 4.45 -23.95
N PRO A 283 -0.67 5.66 -23.67
CA PRO A 283 0.18 6.84 -23.77
C PRO A 283 1.32 6.77 -22.75
N THR A 284 2.47 7.32 -23.10
CA THR A 284 3.57 7.51 -22.16
C THR A 284 3.20 8.54 -21.10
N VAL A 285 3.87 8.52 -19.93
CA VAL A 285 3.69 9.53 -18.89
C VAL A 285 3.98 10.93 -19.45
N PHE A 286 4.92 11.05 -20.38
CA PHE A 286 5.29 12.31 -21.04
C PHE A 286 4.14 12.83 -21.92
N GLU A 287 3.49 11.97 -22.70
CA GLU A 287 2.31 12.33 -23.51
C GLU A 287 1.13 12.74 -22.64
N LEU A 288 0.93 12.07 -21.49
CA LEU A 288 -0.10 12.42 -20.52
C LEU A 288 0.14 13.79 -19.88
N LEU A 289 1.40 14.11 -19.56
CA LEU A 289 1.79 15.41 -19.00
C LEU A 289 1.64 16.54 -20.01
N GLN A 290 1.90 16.29 -21.30
CA GLN A 290 1.71 17.28 -22.37
C GLN A 290 0.22 17.53 -22.70
N ALA A 291 -0.63 16.52 -22.56
CA ALA A 291 -2.06 16.63 -22.86
C ALA A 291 -2.86 17.45 -21.85
N GLY A 292 -2.25 17.84 -20.72
CA GLY A 292 -2.90 18.61 -19.64
C GLY A 292 -3.85 17.75 -18.79
N SER A 293 -4.10 18.17 -17.57
CA SER A 293 -4.84 17.44 -16.53
C SER A 293 -6.32 17.11 -16.81
N GLY A 294 -6.85 17.48 -17.97
CA GLY A 294 -8.24 17.21 -18.37
C GLY A 294 -8.47 16.03 -19.31
N ALA A 295 -7.40 15.39 -19.83
CA ALA A 295 -7.51 14.45 -20.94
C ALA A 295 -7.22 12.97 -20.58
N VAL A 296 -6.92 12.67 -19.32
CA VAL A 296 -6.40 11.36 -18.86
C VAL A 296 -7.35 10.19 -19.13
N VAL A 297 -8.65 10.41 -19.27
CA VAL A 297 -9.66 9.32 -19.38
C VAL A 297 -10.07 9.02 -20.82
N ARG A 298 -9.75 9.87 -21.80
CA ARG A 298 -10.24 9.72 -23.20
C ARG A 298 -9.21 9.35 -24.25
N GLN A 299 -7.92 9.27 -23.94
CA GLN A 299 -6.88 9.04 -24.94
C GLN A 299 -6.24 7.65 -24.89
N VAL A 300 -7.04 6.64 -25.13
CA VAL A 300 -6.53 5.42 -25.72
C VAL A 300 -6.55 5.65 -27.24
N ARG A 301 -5.42 6.02 -27.80
CA ARG A 301 -5.30 6.42 -29.22
C ARG A 301 -5.36 5.20 -30.12
N GLU A 302 -6.22 5.22 -31.14
CA GLU A 302 -6.10 4.31 -32.29
C GLU A 302 -4.77 4.58 -33.00
N VAL A 303 -4.00 3.52 -33.25
CA VAL A 303 -2.77 3.61 -34.01
C VAL A 303 -3.14 3.70 -35.48
N GLN A 304 -3.14 4.91 -36.02
CA GLN A 304 -3.10 5.10 -37.48
C GLN A 304 -1.63 4.97 -37.91
N VAL A 305 -1.36 4.00 -38.77
CA VAL A 305 -0.09 3.88 -39.48
C VAL A 305 -0.31 4.53 -40.84
N GLU A 306 0.38 5.70 -41.05
CA GLU A 306 0.61 6.23 -42.38
C GLU A 306 1.56 5.34 -43.18
#